data_dcdd57b890e2a58f5e26203a2745014d
#
_entry.id   dcdd57b890e2a58f5e26203a2745014d
#
_cell.length_a   1.000
_cell.length_b   1.000
_cell.length_c   1.000
_cell.angle_alpha   90.00
_cell.angle_beta   90.00
_cell.angle_gamma   90.00
#
_symmetry.space_group_name_H-M   'P 1'
#
loop_
_entity.id
_entity.type
_entity.pdbx_description
1 polymer ?
#
loop_
_entity_poly.entity_id
_entity_poly.type
_entity_poly.pdbx_seq_one_letter_code
_entity_poly.pdbx_strand_id
1 'polypeptide(L)'
;MTLLSVNVNKIALLRNSRGTNFPDLRVFVRRILDQGVCGITVHPRPDERHITRRDAHELTALLRDCPDVEFNIEGYPSEEFLALIETLRPAQCTLVPDEPGQLTSDHGWDVVAHEQRLKRIVEKLRQWGVRSSLFLDPDPSQIEAVRRVGADRIELYTEAYARAYASGDAALCEKVLFGYQQTARAACDAGIGVNAGHDLNLKNLATFLGIGNIIEVSIGHALIVESLEMGMDDVLALYLAITGAFAGDEHAG
;
A
#
# COMPACT_ATOMS: atom_id res chain seq x y z
N MET A 1 -14.99 -2.74 -6.43
CA MET A 1 -14.78 -2.95 -4.97
C MET A 1 -13.36 -2.54 -4.63
N THR A 2 -13.20 -1.65 -3.66
CA THR A 2 -11.85 -1.30 -3.15
C THR A 2 -11.46 -2.29 -2.06
N LEU A 3 -10.29 -2.91 -2.14
CA LEU A 3 -9.78 -3.83 -1.13
C LEU A 3 -9.06 -3.06 -0.01
N LEU A 4 -9.22 -3.53 1.23
CA LEU A 4 -8.43 -3.07 2.36
C LEU A 4 -7.21 -3.96 2.53
N SER A 5 -6.02 -3.37 2.46
CA SER A 5 -4.76 -3.98 2.89
C SER A 5 -4.30 -3.32 4.20
N VAL A 6 -4.07 -4.12 5.23
CA VAL A 6 -3.61 -3.61 6.54
C VAL A 6 -2.08 -3.67 6.59
N ASN A 7 -1.47 -2.48 6.72
CA ASN A 7 -0.03 -2.36 6.92
C ASN A 7 0.31 -2.57 8.41
N VAL A 8 0.96 -3.67 8.72
CA VAL A 8 1.24 -4.09 10.10
C VAL A 8 2.58 -3.61 10.66
N ASN A 9 3.28 -2.71 9.97
CA ASN A 9 4.57 -2.18 10.40
C ASN A 9 4.56 -1.61 11.82
N LYS A 10 3.47 -0.91 12.21
CA LYS A 10 3.38 -0.27 13.54
C LYS A 10 3.21 -1.29 14.67
N ILE A 11 2.58 -2.44 14.41
CA ILE A 11 2.51 -3.55 15.38
C ILE A 11 3.91 -4.11 15.62
N ALA A 12 4.67 -4.32 14.54
CA ALA A 12 6.07 -4.77 14.65
C ALA A 12 6.96 -3.73 15.35
N LEU A 13 6.78 -2.44 15.08
CA LEU A 13 7.49 -1.36 15.76
C LEU A 13 7.23 -1.38 17.27
N LEU A 14 5.98 -1.57 17.69
CA LEU A 14 5.60 -1.68 19.09
C LEU A 14 6.30 -2.91 19.75
N ARG A 15 6.30 -4.07 19.09
CA ARG A 15 7.03 -5.26 19.52
C ARG A 15 8.53 -4.97 19.72
N ASN A 16 9.14 -4.33 18.73
CA ASN A 16 10.59 -4.08 18.74
C ASN A 16 11.02 -3.15 19.86
N SER A 17 10.11 -2.30 20.38
CA SER A 17 10.42 -1.38 21.50
C SER A 17 10.78 -2.08 22.81
N ARG A 18 10.48 -3.40 22.96
CA ARG A 18 10.68 -4.14 24.20
C ARG A 18 11.64 -5.34 24.08
N GLY A 19 12.12 -5.67 22.88
CA GLY A 19 13.03 -6.81 22.66
C GLY A 19 12.43 -8.19 22.94
N THR A 20 11.10 -8.29 23.01
CA THR A 20 10.35 -9.54 23.18
C THR A 20 9.43 -9.76 21.97
N ASN A 21 8.87 -10.97 21.79
CA ASN A 21 7.87 -11.21 20.74
C ASN A 21 6.44 -10.86 21.20
N PHE A 22 6.29 -9.71 21.86
CA PHE A 22 4.99 -9.20 22.28
C PHE A 22 4.85 -7.72 21.91
N PRO A 23 3.83 -7.37 21.08
CA PRO A 23 2.79 -8.25 20.47
C PRO A 23 3.35 -9.25 19.42
N ASP A 24 2.84 -10.50 19.39
CA ASP A 24 3.17 -11.45 18.31
C ASP A 24 2.46 -11.02 17.03
N LEU A 25 3.23 -10.68 16.01
CA LEU A 25 2.72 -10.17 14.73
C LEU A 25 1.78 -11.14 14.03
N ARG A 26 2.06 -12.45 14.13
CA ARG A 26 1.24 -13.51 13.49
C ARG A 26 -0.14 -13.61 14.13
N VAL A 27 -0.23 -13.41 15.45
CA VAL A 27 -1.52 -13.39 16.18
C VAL A 27 -2.36 -12.20 15.70
N PHE A 28 -1.75 -11.02 15.57
CA PHE A 28 -2.46 -9.85 15.06
C PHE A 28 -2.89 -10.00 13.61
N VAL A 29 -2.03 -10.54 12.74
CA VAL A 29 -2.39 -10.80 11.34
C VAL A 29 -3.57 -11.75 11.26
N ARG A 30 -3.59 -12.87 12.00
CA ARG A 30 -4.75 -13.76 12.04
C ARG A 30 -6.02 -13.05 12.47
N ARG A 31 -5.96 -12.26 13.56
CA ARG A 31 -7.11 -11.47 14.02
C ARG A 31 -7.62 -10.50 12.96
N ILE A 32 -6.72 -9.85 12.21
CA ILE A 32 -7.09 -8.97 11.10
C ILE A 32 -7.81 -9.75 9.99
N LEU A 33 -7.29 -10.92 9.63
CA LEU A 33 -7.90 -11.78 8.61
C LEU A 33 -9.26 -12.33 9.05
N ASP A 34 -9.42 -12.68 10.34
CA ASP A 34 -10.69 -13.16 10.91
C ASP A 34 -11.82 -12.11 10.81
N GLN A 35 -11.50 -10.83 10.64
CA GLN A 35 -12.46 -9.75 10.36
C GLN A 35 -12.82 -9.61 8.87
N GLY A 36 -12.23 -10.42 7.99
CA GLY A 36 -12.53 -10.40 6.55
C GLY A 36 -11.64 -9.47 5.73
N VAL A 37 -10.52 -9.00 6.29
CA VAL A 37 -9.50 -8.25 5.52
C VAL A 37 -8.81 -9.18 4.55
N CYS A 38 -8.67 -8.75 3.28
CA CYS A 38 -8.09 -9.56 2.20
C CYS A 38 -6.67 -9.14 1.80
N GLY A 39 -6.06 -8.16 2.48
CA GLY A 39 -4.71 -7.69 2.17
C GLY A 39 -3.87 -7.45 3.42
N ILE A 40 -2.61 -7.88 3.37
CA ILE A 40 -1.61 -7.57 4.40
C ILE A 40 -0.40 -6.93 3.72
N THR A 41 0.01 -5.78 4.23
CA THR A 41 1.18 -5.04 3.73
C THR A 41 2.27 -4.97 4.79
N VAL A 42 3.52 -5.15 4.38
CA VAL A 42 4.72 -4.99 5.20
C VAL A 42 5.83 -4.26 4.44
N HIS A 43 6.67 -3.51 5.17
CA HIS A 43 7.84 -2.84 4.62
C HIS A 43 9.10 -3.23 5.41
N PRO A 44 9.81 -4.30 5.04
CA PRO A 44 11.07 -4.67 5.68
C PRO A 44 12.18 -3.70 5.26
N ARG A 45 12.37 -2.62 6.02
CA ARG A 45 13.44 -1.66 5.77
C ARG A 45 14.82 -2.27 6.07
N PRO A 46 15.91 -1.76 5.47
CA PRO A 46 17.26 -2.29 5.69
C PRO A 46 17.70 -2.31 7.16
N ASP A 47 17.23 -1.35 7.97
CA ASP A 47 17.52 -1.23 9.38
C ASP A 47 16.59 -2.06 10.30
N GLU A 48 15.62 -2.75 9.72
CA GLU A 48 14.65 -3.60 10.42
C GLU A 48 13.95 -2.92 11.61
N ARG A 49 13.77 -1.59 11.56
CA ARG A 49 13.18 -0.81 12.67
C ARG A 49 11.78 -1.28 13.08
N HIS A 50 11.05 -1.90 12.17
CA HIS A 50 9.73 -2.51 12.41
C HIS A 50 9.68 -3.94 11.89
N ILE A 51 9.32 -4.19 10.63
CA ILE A 51 9.32 -5.51 10.03
C ILE A 51 10.76 -5.97 9.80
N THR A 52 11.09 -7.13 10.33
CA THR A 52 12.36 -7.81 10.06
C THR A 52 12.22 -8.74 8.84
N ARG A 53 13.35 -9.16 8.26
CA ARG A 53 13.34 -10.20 7.20
C ARG A 53 12.70 -11.48 7.71
N ARG A 54 12.95 -11.83 8.97
CA ARG A 54 12.32 -12.99 9.62
C ARG A 54 10.80 -12.87 9.64
N ASP A 55 10.25 -11.70 9.98
CA ASP A 55 8.81 -11.46 9.95
C ASP A 55 8.23 -11.68 8.56
N ALA A 56 8.91 -11.17 7.52
CA ALA A 56 8.47 -11.36 6.14
C ALA A 56 8.40 -12.85 5.76
N HIS A 57 9.38 -13.67 6.18
CA HIS A 57 9.36 -15.12 5.99
C HIS A 57 8.22 -15.80 6.76
N GLU A 58 8.04 -15.44 8.05
CA GLU A 58 7.00 -16.02 8.89
C GLU A 58 5.59 -15.68 8.40
N LEU A 59 5.38 -14.42 7.94
CA LEU A 59 4.11 -14.00 7.36
C LEU A 59 3.84 -14.65 6.00
N THR A 60 4.86 -14.80 5.14
CA THR A 60 4.72 -15.55 3.89
C THR A 60 4.28 -16.99 4.16
N ALA A 61 4.88 -17.65 5.16
CA ALA A 61 4.50 -19.00 5.54
C ALA A 61 3.06 -19.06 6.09
N LEU A 62 2.67 -18.08 6.92
CA LEU A 62 1.33 -17.97 7.48
C LEU A 62 0.26 -17.78 6.40
N LEU A 63 0.54 -16.89 5.43
CA LEU A 63 -0.44 -16.49 4.40
C LEU A 63 -0.54 -17.50 3.24
N ARG A 64 0.39 -18.44 3.14
CA ARG A 64 0.35 -19.50 2.11
C ARG A 64 -0.94 -20.31 2.14
N ASP A 65 -1.50 -20.51 3.33
CA ASP A 65 -2.74 -21.26 3.54
C ASP A 65 -4.00 -20.38 3.39
N CYS A 66 -3.83 -19.11 3.00
CA CYS A 66 -4.89 -18.10 2.84
C CYS A 66 -4.89 -17.59 1.39
N PRO A 67 -5.35 -18.37 0.40
CA PRO A 67 -5.22 -18.03 -1.03
C PRO A 67 -5.98 -16.75 -1.44
N ASP A 68 -7.00 -16.36 -0.68
CA ASP A 68 -7.80 -15.16 -0.94
C ASP A 68 -7.20 -13.88 -0.32
N VAL A 69 -6.03 -14.01 0.33
CA VAL A 69 -5.33 -12.88 0.98
C VAL A 69 -4.13 -12.44 0.14
N GLU A 70 -4.12 -11.19 -0.27
CA GLU A 70 -2.98 -10.59 -0.97
C GLU A 70 -1.90 -10.17 0.02
N PHE A 71 -0.71 -10.72 -0.12
CA PHE A 71 0.47 -10.27 0.63
C PHE A 71 1.28 -9.29 -0.22
N ASN A 72 1.39 -8.05 0.24
CA ASN A 72 2.18 -7.00 -0.38
C ASN A 72 3.45 -6.73 0.45
N ILE A 73 4.60 -6.73 -0.21
CA ILE A 73 5.89 -6.35 0.40
C ILE A 73 6.39 -5.09 -0.28
N GLU A 74 6.53 -4.02 0.50
CA GLU A 74 7.04 -2.73 0.05
C GLU A 74 8.54 -2.63 0.28
N GLY A 75 9.26 -1.94 -0.59
CA GLY A 75 10.66 -1.63 -0.35
C GLY A 75 11.38 -0.96 -1.51
N TYR A 76 12.53 -0.36 -1.16
CA TYR A 76 13.48 0.14 -2.16
C TYR A 76 14.14 -1.04 -2.88
N PRO A 77 14.21 -1.04 -4.21
CA PRO A 77 14.70 -2.18 -4.98
C PRO A 77 16.24 -2.31 -4.97
N SER A 78 16.79 -2.54 -3.78
CA SER A 78 18.18 -2.97 -3.60
C SER A 78 18.35 -4.44 -3.99
N GLU A 79 19.58 -4.88 -4.22
CA GLU A 79 19.87 -6.29 -4.52
C GLU A 79 19.37 -7.22 -3.42
N GLU A 80 19.56 -6.82 -2.15
CA GLU A 80 19.12 -7.60 -1.00
C GLU A 80 17.59 -7.69 -0.89
N PHE A 81 16.89 -6.57 -1.16
CA PHE A 81 15.44 -6.55 -1.20
C PHE A 81 14.90 -7.44 -2.32
N LEU A 82 15.46 -7.32 -3.52
CA LEU A 82 15.04 -8.14 -4.66
C LEU A 82 15.30 -9.64 -4.42
N ALA A 83 16.39 -10.01 -3.76
CA ALA A 83 16.65 -11.40 -3.37
C ALA A 83 15.61 -11.92 -2.35
N LEU A 84 15.14 -11.05 -1.43
CA LEU A 84 14.05 -11.38 -0.51
C LEU A 84 12.75 -11.64 -1.29
N ILE A 85 12.39 -10.75 -2.22
CA ILE A 85 11.17 -10.90 -3.05
C ILE A 85 11.23 -12.16 -3.92
N GLU A 86 12.37 -12.46 -4.54
CA GLU A 86 12.58 -13.70 -5.32
C GLU A 86 12.33 -14.95 -4.47
N THR A 87 12.77 -14.92 -3.21
CA THR A 87 12.61 -16.03 -2.27
C THR A 87 11.16 -16.18 -1.79
N LEU A 88 10.52 -15.07 -1.42
CA LEU A 88 9.20 -15.08 -0.78
C LEU A 88 8.05 -15.17 -1.78
N ARG A 89 8.22 -14.55 -2.96
CA ARG A 89 7.20 -14.47 -4.02
C ARG A 89 5.82 -14.05 -3.49
N PRO A 90 5.73 -12.84 -2.90
CA PRO A 90 4.44 -12.30 -2.44
C PRO A 90 3.49 -12.11 -3.63
N ALA A 91 2.19 -11.92 -3.33
CA ALA A 91 1.21 -11.59 -4.36
C ALA A 91 1.53 -10.27 -5.07
N GLN A 92 2.06 -9.29 -4.32
CA GLN A 92 2.44 -7.97 -4.82
C GLN A 92 3.75 -7.50 -4.20
N CYS A 93 4.52 -6.74 -4.98
CA CYS A 93 5.69 -5.98 -4.52
C CYS A 93 5.50 -4.51 -4.91
N THR A 94 5.40 -3.62 -3.90
CA THR A 94 5.37 -2.18 -4.11
C THR A 94 6.78 -1.61 -4.02
N LEU A 95 7.29 -1.10 -5.14
CA LEU A 95 8.60 -0.46 -5.22
C LEU A 95 8.50 0.99 -4.76
N VAL A 96 9.25 1.35 -3.71
CA VAL A 96 9.32 2.71 -3.18
C VAL A 96 10.69 3.32 -3.44
N PRO A 97 10.80 4.65 -3.67
CA PRO A 97 12.07 5.32 -3.94
C PRO A 97 12.89 5.64 -2.68
N ASP A 98 12.45 5.18 -1.51
CA ASP A 98 13.04 5.51 -0.21
C ASP A 98 14.52 5.12 -0.13
N GLU A 99 15.40 6.09 0.01
CA GLU A 99 16.82 5.81 0.25
C GLU A 99 17.07 5.23 1.65
N PRO A 100 18.15 4.45 1.82
CA PRO A 100 18.56 3.99 3.14
C PRO A 100 18.73 5.15 4.12
N GLY A 101 18.07 5.08 5.28
CA GLY A 101 18.13 6.12 6.32
C GLY A 101 16.96 7.11 6.32
N GLN A 102 16.12 7.14 5.30
CA GLN A 102 14.91 7.95 5.26
C GLN A 102 13.92 7.51 6.35
N LEU A 103 13.30 8.47 7.07
CA LEU A 103 12.43 8.17 8.20
C LEU A 103 11.10 7.53 7.76
N THR A 104 10.50 8.08 6.73
CA THR A 104 9.27 7.62 6.09
C THR A 104 9.32 7.96 4.61
N SER A 105 8.46 7.34 3.79
CA SER A 105 8.29 7.77 2.39
C SER A 105 7.79 9.21 2.34
N ASP A 106 8.34 10.03 1.48
CA ASP A 106 8.03 11.46 1.33
C ASP A 106 7.83 11.89 -0.13
N HIS A 107 8.00 10.97 -1.08
CA HIS A 107 7.78 11.20 -2.51
C HIS A 107 7.60 9.87 -3.25
N GLY A 108 7.00 9.94 -4.45
CA GLY A 108 6.89 8.85 -5.41
C GLY A 108 8.09 8.76 -6.37
N TRP A 109 8.11 7.74 -7.22
CA TRP A 109 9.13 7.62 -8.27
C TRP A 109 8.98 8.70 -9.33
N ASP A 110 10.09 9.30 -9.75
CA ASP A 110 10.22 9.89 -11.08
C ASP A 110 10.46 8.75 -12.08
N VAL A 111 9.34 8.21 -12.61
CA VAL A 111 9.39 7.05 -13.49
C VAL A 111 10.07 7.37 -14.82
N VAL A 112 9.92 8.60 -15.30
CA VAL A 112 10.59 9.08 -16.54
C VAL A 112 12.10 9.02 -16.38
N ALA A 113 12.63 9.57 -15.28
CA ALA A 113 14.06 9.56 -15.01
C ALA A 113 14.63 8.16 -14.77
N HIS A 114 13.81 7.25 -14.21
CA HIS A 114 14.25 5.91 -13.80
C HIS A 114 13.72 4.77 -14.69
N GLU A 115 13.15 5.07 -15.87
CA GLU A 115 12.43 4.14 -16.73
C GLU A 115 13.20 2.84 -17.00
N GLN A 116 14.44 2.93 -17.46
CA GLN A 116 15.22 1.75 -17.81
C GLN A 116 15.56 0.86 -16.61
N ARG A 117 15.79 1.48 -15.44
CA ARG A 117 16.04 0.74 -14.19
C ARG A 117 14.79 0.01 -13.74
N LEU A 118 13.67 0.73 -13.64
CA LEU A 118 12.39 0.19 -13.20
C LEU A 118 11.89 -0.91 -14.12
N LYS A 119 12.04 -0.75 -15.45
CA LYS A 119 11.68 -1.78 -16.43
C LYS A 119 12.38 -3.09 -16.15
N ARG A 120 13.70 -3.08 -15.92
CA ARG A 120 14.47 -4.31 -15.61
C ARG A 120 14.01 -4.97 -14.32
N ILE A 121 13.61 -4.18 -13.32
CA ILE A 121 13.12 -4.68 -12.03
C ILE A 121 11.73 -5.29 -12.21
N VAL A 122 10.82 -4.60 -12.88
CA VAL A 122 9.47 -5.09 -13.17
C VAL A 122 9.50 -6.38 -13.98
N GLU A 123 10.42 -6.50 -14.95
CA GLU A 123 10.63 -7.73 -15.71
C GLU A 123 11.06 -8.90 -14.80
N LYS A 124 11.93 -8.68 -13.81
CA LYS A 124 12.29 -9.70 -12.81
C LYS A 124 11.09 -10.11 -11.96
N LEU A 125 10.32 -9.12 -11.43
CA LEU A 125 9.12 -9.41 -10.65
C LEU A 125 8.14 -10.27 -11.43
N ARG A 126 7.91 -9.94 -12.71
CA ARG A 126 7.06 -10.74 -13.61
C ARG A 126 7.59 -12.16 -13.80
N GLN A 127 8.89 -12.37 -13.95
CA GLN A 127 9.50 -13.71 -14.06
C GLN A 127 9.29 -14.52 -12.78
N TRP A 128 9.24 -13.89 -11.63
CA TRP A 128 8.96 -14.54 -10.35
C TRP A 128 7.47 -14.76 -10.07
N GLY A 129 6.59 -14.25 -10.96
CA GLY A 129 5.14 -14.30 -10.77
C GLY A 129 4.62 -13.32 -9.72
N VAL A 130 5.36 -12.25 -9.44
CA VAL A 130 5.03 -11.21 -8.46
C VAL A 130 4.47 -10.00 -9.19
N ARG A 131 3.27 -9.55 -8.79
CA ARG A 131 2.65 -8.33 -9.32
C ARG A 131 3.46 -7.11 -8.87
N SER A 132 3.76 -6.23 -9.80
CA SER A 132 4.51 -5.01 -9.55
C SER A 132 3.58 -3.82 -9.27
N SER A 133 3.91 -3.00 -8.26
CA SER A 133 3.29 -1.71 -8.00
C SER A 133 4.37 -0.64 -7.82
N LEU A 134 4.20 0.53 -8.44
CA LEU A 134 5.13 1.66 -8.30
C LEU A 134 4.52 2.73 -7.41
N PHE A 135 5.21 3.11 -6.33
CA PHE A 135 4.82 4.22 -5.46
C PHE A 135 4.99 5.53 -6.20
N LEU A 136 3.92 6.33 -6.34
CA LEU A 136 3.85 7.45 -7.28
C LEU A 136 3.14 8.66 -6.68
N ASP A 137 3.69 9.84 -6.90
CA ASP A 137 2.96 11.08 -6.69
C ASP A 137 1.79 11.22 -7.69
N PRO A 138 0.73 11.97 -7.36
CA PRO A 138 -0.44 12.15 -8.23
C PRO A 138 -0.11 13.04 -9.44
N ASP A 139 0.72 12.54 -10.34
CA ASP A 139 1.16 13.19 -11.57
C ASP A 139 0.79 12.33 -12.80
N PRO A 140 -0.26 12.72 -13.56
CA PRO A 140 -0.68 11.97 -14.74
C PRO A 140 0.38 11.94 -15.86
N SER A 141 1.35 12.85 -15.86
CA SER A 141 2.43 12.85 -16.86
C SER A 141 3.37 11.66 -16.77
N GLN A 142 3.44 11.00 -15.59
CA GLN A 142 4.25 9.82 -15.35
C GLN A 142 3.62 8.53 -15.94
N ILE A 143 2.32 8.50 -16.19
CA ILE A 143 1.57 7.26 -16.50
C ILE A 143 2.06 6.61 -17.79
N GLU A 144 2.39 7.39 -18.81
CA GLU A 144 2.92 6.81 -20.06
C GLU A 144 4.29 6.13 -19.82
N ALA A 145 5.13 6.66 -18.94
CA ALA A 145 6.38 6.00 -18.55
C ALA A 145 6.10 4.73 -17.73
N VAL A 146 5.13 4.74 -16.80
CA VAL A 146 4.69 3.54 -16.07
C VAL A 146 4.26 2.44 -17.05
N ARG A 147 3.49 2.79 -18.08
CA ARG A 147 3.05 1.86 -19.13
C ARG A 147 4.25 1.26 -19.88
N ARG A 148 5.26 2.08 -20.26
CA ARG A 148 6.49 1.58 -20.93
C ARG A 148 7.37 0.72 -20.02
N VAL A 149 7.39 1.00 -18.73
CA VAL A 149 8.02 0.16 -17.69
C VAL A 149 7.31 -1.20 -17.62
N GLY A 150 6.00 -1.21 -17.85
CA GLY A 150 5.16 -2.40 -17.82
C GLY A 150 4.78 -2.84 -16.41
N ALA A 151 4.68 -1.89 -15.47
CA ALA A 151 4.18 -2.17 -14.13
C ALA A 151 2.68 -2.49 -14.16
N ASP A 152 2.25 -3.40 -13.28
CA ASP A 152 0.86 -3.86 -13.21
C ASP A 152 -0.02 -2.85 -12.50
N ARG A 153 0.53 -2.16 -11.48
CA ARG A 153 -0.16 -1.17 -10.66
C ARG A 153 0.72 0.05 -10.36
N ILE A 154 0.06 1.12 -9.94
CA ILE A 154 0.68 2.21 -9.18
C ILE A 154 0.07 2.26 -7.79
N GLU A 155 0.80 2.81 -6.82
CA GLU A 155 0.27 3.17 -5.51
C GLU A 155 0.43 4.68 -5.32
N LEU A 156 -0.71 5.39 -5.28
CA LEU A 156 -0.73 6.84 -5.11
C LEU A 156 -0.34 7.23 -3.67
N TYR A 157 0.68 8.05 -3.55
CA TYR A 157 1.11 8.65 -2.29
C TYR A 157 0.13 9.73 -1.85
N THR A 158 -0.59 9.52 -0.74
CA THR A 158 -1.77 10.32 -0.37
C THR A 158 -1.53 11.39 0.70
N GLU A 159 -0.28 11.64 1.11
CA GLU A 159 0.06 12.63 2.14
C GLU A 159 -0.41 14.05 1.79
N ALA A 160 -0.21 14.49 0.54
CA ALA A 160 -0.64 15.82 0.10
C ALA A 160 -2.15 16.00 0.23
N TYR A 161 -2.94 14.96 -0.08
CA TYR A 161 -4.38 14.95 0.15
C TYR A 161 -4.71 14.97 1.65
N ALA A 162 -4.08 14.12 2.45
CA ALA A 162 -4.35 14.04 3.88
C ALA A 162 -4.08 15.38 4.58
N ARG A 163 -3.02 16.07 4.18
CA ARG A 163 -2.68 17.42 4.65
C ARG A 163 -3.72 18.47 4.22
N ALA A 164 -4.13 18.43 2.95
CA ALA A 164 -5.16 19.34 2.44
C ALA A 164 -6.50 19.13 3.16
N TYR A 165 -6.90 17.88 3.37
CA TYR A 165 -8.10 17.52 4.12
C TYR A 165 -8.04 18.03 5.58
N ALA A 166 -6.92 17.81 6.26
CA ALA A 166 -6.71 18.22 7.65
C ALA A 166 -6.67 19.74 7.83
N SER A 167 -6.36 20.52 6.80
CA SER A 167 -6.38 21.99 6.86
C SER A 167 -7.78 22.58 7.01
N GLY A 168 -8.82 21.82 6.66
CA GLY A 168 -10.21 22.32 6.63
C GLY A 168 -10.52 23.25 5.45
N ASP A 169 -9.55 23.52 4.57
CA ASP A 169 -9.74 24.31 3.34
C ASP A 169 -10.36 23.42 2.24
N ALA A 170 -11.66 23.54 2.04
CA ALA A 170 -12.40 22.74 1.08
C ALA A 170 -11.91 22.97 -0.37
N ALA A 171 -11.57 24.22 -0.74
CA ALA A 171 -11.09 24.55 -2.09
C ALA A 171 -9.72 23.93 -2.35
N LEU A 172 -8.82 23.98 -1.37
CA LEU A 172 -7.52 23.31 -1.45
C LEU A 172 -7.69 21.79 -1.56
N CYS A 173 -8.56 21.21 -0.74
CA CYS A 173 -8.81 19.77 -0.76
C CYS A 173 -9.34 19.31 -2.12
N GLU A 174 -10.34 20.01 -2.69
CA GLU A 174 -10.89 19.72 -4.01
C GLU A 174 -9.84 19.82 -5.10
N LYS A 175 -9.03 20.89 -5.09
CA LYS A 175 -7.93 21.09 -6.04
C LYS A 175 -6.92 19.94 -5.99
N VAL A 176 -6.55 19.50 -4.78
CA VAL A 176 -5.58 18.41 -4.60
C VAL A 176 -6.20 17.09 -5.06
N LEU A 177 -7.45 16.77 -4.65
CA LEU A 177 -8.17 15.57 -5.09
C LEU A 177 -8.29 15.47 -6.61
N PHE A 178 -8.47 16.60 -7.29
CA PHE A 178 -8.54 16.62 -8.75
C PHE A 178 -7.26 16.04 -9.39
N GLY A 179 -6.07 16.32 -8.85
CA GLY A 179 -4.81 15.72 -9.32
C GLY A 179 -4.81 14.19 -9.17
N TYR A 180 -5.26 13.68 -8.02
CA TYR A 180 -5.40 12.25 -7.80
C TYR A 180 -6.40 11.61 -8.77
N GLN A 181 -7.56 12.24 -8.97
CA GLN A 181 -8.58 11.76 -9.91
C GLN A 181 -8.05 11.69 -11.35
N GLN A 182 -7.33 12.72 -11.80
CA GLN A 182 -6.74 12.73 -13.14
C GLN A 182 -5.70 11.62 -13.30
N THR A 183 -4.84 11.41 -12.29
CA THR A 183 -3.82 10.37 -12.33
C THR A 183 -4.44 8.97 -12.30
N ALA A 184 -5.41 8.74 -11.42
CA ALA A 184 -6.11 7.46 -11.33
C ALA A 184 -6.84 7.13 -12.63
N ARG A 185 -7.50 8.11 -13.24
CA ARG A 185 -8.17 7.94 -14.54
C ARG A 185 -7.17 7.62 -15.65
N ALA A 186 -6.08 8.39 -15.76
CA ALA A 186 -5.04 8.14 -16.77
C ALA A 186 -4.43 6.73 -16.62
N ALA A 187 -4.19 6.27 -15.40
CA ALA A 187 -3.71 4.93 -15.14
C ALA A 187 -4.72 3.86 -15.58
N CYS A 188 -5.99 4.02 -15.22
CA CYS A 188 -7.07 3.14 -15.61
C CYS A 188 -7.22 3.06 -17.16
N ASP A 189 -7.21 4.21 -17.84
CA ASP A 189 -7.27 4.29 -19.30
C ASP A 189 -6.04 3.60 -19.97
N ALA A 190 -4.92 3.55 -19.29
CA ALA A 190 -3.71 2.84 -19.72
C ALA A 190 -3.70 1.34 -19.34
N GLY A 191 -4.75 0.83 -18.68
CA GLY A 191 -4.84 -0.56 -18.21
C GLY A 191 -3.98 -0.86 -16.99
N ILE A 192 -3.62 0.17 -16.21
CA ILE A 192 -2.80 0.07 -14.99
C ILE A 192 -3.72 0.16 -13.77
N GLY A 193 -3.63 -0.81 -12.86
CA GLY A 193 -4.38 -0.78 -11.61
C GLY A 193 -3.90 0.34 -10.68
N VAL A 194 -4.80 0.88 -9.85
CA VAL A 194 -4.48 1.96 -8.93
C VAL A 194 -4.74 1.56 -7.49
N ASN A 195 -3.66 1.50 -6.72
CA ASN A 195 -3.68 1.43 -5.26
C ASN A 195 -3.46 2.83 -4.68
N ALA A 196 -3.75 3.01 -3.40
CA ALA A 196 -3.43 4.23 -2.68
C ALA A 196 -3.03 3.93 -1.24
N GLY A 197 -2.11 4.72 -0.69
CA GLY A 197 -1.62 4.54 0.66
C GLY A 197 -0.94 5.78 1.22
N HIS A 198 -0.67 5.73 2.52
CA HIS A 198 -0.08 6.77 3.34
C HIS A 198 -1.09 7.83 3.85
N ASP A 199 -1.18 7.99 5.17
CA ASP A 199 -1.98 9.01 5.90
C ASP A 199 -3.52 8.99 5.65
N LEU A 200 -4.05 7.95 5.01
CA LEU A 200 -5.49 7.71 4.97
C LEU A 200 -5.97 7.21 6.34
N ASN A 201 -7.15 7.69 6.75
CA ASN A 201 -7.76 7.41 8.05
C ASN A 201 -9.29 7.39 7.93
N LEU A 202 -10.01 7.02 9.01
CA LEU A 202 -11.49 6.93 9.00
C LEU A 202 -12.18 8.23 8.61
N LYS A 203 -11.56 9.40 8.81
CA LYS A 203 -12.17 10.70 8.51
C LYS A 203 -12.04 11.08 7.03
N ASN A 204 -10.92 10.73 6.40
CA ASN A 204 -10.60 11.20 5.05
C ASN A 204 -10.79 10.13 3.95
N LEU A 205 -10.83 8.84 4.31
CA LEU A 205 -10.84 7.73 3.35
C LEU A 205 -12.06 7.77 2.41
N ALA A 206 -13.27 7.96 2.94
CA ALA A 206 -14.48 7.96 2.13
C ALA A 206 -14.45 9.07 1.06
N THR A 207 -14.00 10.27 1.43
CA THR A 207 -13.84 11.39 0.49
C THR A 207 -12.80 11.06 -0.59
N PHE A 208 -11.67 10.44 -0.20
CA PHE A 208 -10.64 10.02 -1.15
C PHE A 208 -11.16 9.00 -2.17
N LEU A 209 -11.85 7.97 -1.70
CA LEU A 209 -12.40 6.92 -2.56
C LEU A 209 -13.45 7.45 -3.56
N GLY A 210 -14.06 8.59 -3.27
CA GLY A 210 -14.98 9.28 -4.19
C GLY A 210 -14.34 9.70 -5.52
N ILE A 211 -13.00 9.70 -5.66
CA ILE A 211 -12.35 9.95 -6.96
C ILE A 211 -12.54 8.80 -7.97
N GLY A 212 -12.88 7.60 -7.50
CA GLY A 212 -13.04 6.38 -8.31
C GLY A 212 -11.73 5.73 -8.73
N ASN A 213 -11.85 4.56 -9.36
CA ASN A 213 -10.73 3.76 -9.92
C ASN A 213 -9.67 3.28 -8.91
N ILE A 214 -9.94 3.33 -7.61
CA ILE A 214 -9.04 2.81 -6.58
C ILE A 214 -9.43 1.37 -6.27
N ILE A 215 -8.53 0.43 -6.54
CA ILE A 215 -8.77 -1.01 -6.35
C ILE A 215 -8.29 -1.53 -5.01
N GLU A 216 -7.33 -0.87 -4.37
CA GLU A 216 -6.80 -1.23 -3.06
C GLU A 216 -6.35 0.01 -2.29
N VAL A 217 -6.55 0.01 -0.98
CA VAL A 217 -5.95 0.98 -0.07
C VAL A 217 -5.11 0.27 0.98
N SER A 218 -3.87 0.76 1.20
CA SER A 218 -2.96 0.28 2.23
C SER A 218 -2.97 1.23 3.42
N ILE A 219 -3.50 0.77 4.58
CA ILE A 219 -3.67 1.60 5.77
C ILE A 219 -2.86 1.04 6.94
N GLY A 220 -1.98 1.86 7.51
CA GLY A 220 -1.08 1.44 8.56
C GLY A 220 -1.19 2.30 9.81
N HIS A 221 -0.51 3.44 9.84
CA HIS A 221 -0.36 4.25 11.05
C HIS A 221 -1.71 4.64 11.66
N ALA A 222 -2.61 5.20 10.87
CA ALA A 222 -3.91 5.66 11.33
C ALA A 222 -4.74 4.51 11.92
N LEU A 223 -4.83 3.38 11.23
CA LEU A 223 -5.58 2.21 11.70
C LEU A 223 -5.09 1.74 13.07
N ILE A 224 -3.78 1.71 13.31
CA ILE A 224 -3.24 1.28 14.60
C ILE A 224 -3.52 2.31 15.70
N VAL A 225 -3.39 3.61 15.41
CA VAL A 225 -3.71 4.67 16.38
C VAL A 225 -5.20 4.64 16.75
N GLU A 226 -6.08 4.57 15.75
CA GLU A 226 -7.53 4.48 15.94
C GLU A 226 -7.91 3.20 16.71
N SER A 227 -7.18 2.09 16.48
CA SER A 227 -7.38 0.83 17.23
C SER A 227 -7.01 0.95 18.71
N LEU A 228 -6.06 1.81 19.06
CA LEU A 228 -5.74 2.09 20.46
C LEU A 228 -6.87 2.89 21.18
N GLU A 229 -7.61 3.69 20.42
CA GLU A 229 -8.71 4.49 20.94
C GLU A 229 -10.04 3.73 21.00
N MET A 230 -10.34 2.92 20.00
CA MET A 230 -11.67 2.33 19.79
C MET A 230 -11.70 0.78 19.86
N GLY A 231 -10.54 0.15 19.80
CA GLY A 231 -10.45 -1.28 19.64
C GLY A 231 -10.27 -1.70 18.16
N MET A 232 -9.43 -2.71 17.93
CA MET A 232 -9.03 -3.11 16.58
C MET A 232 -10.20 -3.67 15.74
N ASP A 233 -11.08 -4.47 16.34
CA ASP A 233 -12.16 -5.12 15.60
C ASP A 233 -13.19 -4.09 15.11
N ASP A 234 -13.53 -3.09 15.94
CA ASP A 234 -14.44 -2.01 15.58
C ASP A 234 -13.84 -1.12 14.47
N VAL A 235 -12.55 -0.81 14.56
CA VAL A 235 -11.85 -0.01 13.55
C VAL A 235 -11.78 -0.76 12.22
N LEU A 236 -11.46 -2.05 12.23
CA LEU A 236 -11.45 -2.88 11.01
C LEU A 236 -12.84 -2.94 10.37
N ALA A 237 -13.90 -3.12 11.16
CA ALA A 237 -15.27 -3.11 10.66
C ALA A 237 -15.64 -1.77 9.97
N LEU A 238 -15.21 -0.63 10.54
CA LEU A 238 -15.43 0.68 9.93
C LEU A 238 -14.67 0.85 8.61
N TYR A 239 -13.41 0.46 8.55
CA TYR A 239 -12.64 0.51 7.29
C TYR A 239 -13.25 -0.39 6.21
N LEU A 240 -13.63 -1.62 6.57
CA LEU A 240 -14.29 -2.55 5.65
C LEU A 240 -15.64 -2.01 5.16
N ALA A 241 -16.42 -1.35 6.03
CA ALA A 241 -17.67 -0.70 5.63
C ALA A 241 -17.41 0.43 4.61
N ILE A 242 -16.37 1.26 4.83
CA ILE A 242 -16.02 2.34 3.89
C ILE A 242 -15.56 1.76 2.56
N THR A 243 -14.62 0.81 2.55
CA THR A 243 -14.08 0.23 1.30
C THR A 243 -15.13 -0.59 0.55
N GLY A 244 -16.02 -1.29 1.27
CA GLY A 244 -17.14 -2.04 0.69
C GLY A 244 -18.22 -1.17 0.07
N ALA A 245 -18.50 0.03 0.63
CA ALA A 245 -19.47 0.97 0.08
C ALA A 245 -19.08 1.50 -1.33
N PHE A 246 -17.79 1.47 -1.65
CA PHE A 246 -17.26 1.79 -2.98
C PHE A 246 -17.07 0.55 -3.87
N ALA A 247 -17.76 -0.54 -3.57
CA ALA A 247 -17.92 -1.71 -4.45
C ALA A 247 -18.80 -1.28 -5.63
N GLY A 248 -18.16 -0.73 -6.66
CA GLY A 248 -18.74 0.06 -7.69
C GLY A 248 -19.84 -0.62 -8.51
N ASP A 249 -20.64 0.21 -9.13
CA ASP A 249 -21.59 0.01 -10.23
C ASP A 249 -20.98 -0.61 -11.53
N GLU A 250 -20.12 -1.63 -11.42
CA GLU A 250 -19.54 -2.29 -12.61
C GLU A 250 -20.47 -3.36 -13.24
N HIS A 251 -21.74 -3.46 -12.81
CA HIS A 251 -22.72 -4.36 -13.41
C HIS A 251 -24.04 -3.66 -13.80
N ALA A 252 -23.97 -2.45 -14.36
CA ALA A 252 -25.10 -1.82 -15.04
C ALA A 252 -24.68 -1.36 -16.44
N GLY A 253 -24.64 -2.32 -17.37
CA GLY A 253 -24.37 -2.02 -18.77
C GLY A 253 -24.36 -3.29 -19.60
#